data_6d106e453f9a4ba3fb6cee1d8e5766fa
#
_entry.id   6d106e453f9a4ba3fb6cee1d8e5766fa
#
_cell.length_a   1.000
_cell.length_b   1.000
_cell.length_c   1.000
_cell.angle_alpha   90.00
_cell.angle_beta   90.00
_cell.angle_gamma   90.00
#
_symmetry.space_group_name_H-M   'P 1'
#
loop_
_entity.id
_entity.type
_entity.pdbx_description
1 polymer ?
#
loop_
_entity_poly.entity_id
_entity_poly.type
_entity_poly.pdbx_seq_one_letter_code
_entity_poly.pdbx_strand_id
1 'polypeptide(L)'
;MRDRISTTTPPATSKVIPLRPTQVQKRRSEAKWGTNVIEQGYCIIPALLFRAQRRLGLSATQLAVILQIAEFWWDDGKLPWPKKETVAHRLNISEKQVQRLVRDLEMRGYVRRVMRVTRHGQTSNAYDLSGLVAKLQELAPEFAEAAAAKRKVERPGGLKRKSAW
;
A
#
# COMPACT_ATOMS: atom_id res chain seq x y z
N MET A 1 -46.75 -0.43 42.52
CA MET A 1 -46.13 -1.22 41.44
C MET A 1 -45.45 -0.23 40.52
N ARG A 2 -44.13 -0.07 40.57
CA ARG A 2 -43.38 0.91 39.77
C ARG A 2 -42.53 0.13 38.81
N ASP A 3 -42.86 0.19 37.51
CA ASP A 3 -42.11 -0.43 36.43
C ASP A 3 -40.81 0.35 36.17
N ARG A 4 -39.68 -0.36 36.25
CA ARG A 4 -38.36 0.19 35.92
C ARG A 4 -38.16 0.03 34.41
N ILE A 5 -38.09 1.15 33.71
CA ILE A 5 -37.73 1.22 32.33
C ILE A 5 -36.20 1.05 32.23
N SER A 6 -35.76 -0.06 31.64
CA SER A 6 -34.35 -0.33 31.33
C SER A 6 -33.93 0.53 30.15
N THR A 7 -33.07 1.50 30.36
CA THR A 7 -32.41 2.28 29.32
C THR A 7 -31.29 1.46 28.71
N THR A 8 -31.53 0.95 27.49
CA THR A 8 -30.50 0.29 26.67
C THR A 8 -29.59 1.36 26.07
N THR A 9 -28.34 1.37 26.50
CA THR A 9 -27.27 2.22 25.93
C THR A 9 -26.97 1.74 24.51
N PRO A 10 -26.96 2.62 23.48
CA PRO A 10 -26.57 2.23 22.14
C PRO A 10 -25.08 1.88 22.06
N PRO A 11 -24.68 0.94 21.18
CA PRO A 11 -23.28 0.54 21.06
C PRO A 11 -22.44 1.71 20.54
N ALA A 12 -21.25 1.85 21.14
CA ALA A 12 -20.27 2.86 20.81
C ALA A 12 -19.94 2.85 19.30
N THR A 13 -20.24 3.96 18.66
CA THR A 13 -19.88 4.23 17.26
C THR A 13 -18.37 4.07 17.10
N SER A 14 -17.93 3.10 16.33
CA SER A 14 -16.52 2.91 16.00
C SER A 14 -16.03 4.18 15.31
N LYS A 15 -15.11 4.90 15.94
CA LYS A 15 -14.45 6.08 15.40
C LYS A 15 -13.67 5.65 14.15
N VAL A 16 -14.15 5.99 12.97
CA VAL A 16 -13.37 5.91 11.74
C VAL A 16 -12.19 6.86 11.90
N ILE A 17 -11.00 6.30 12.07
CA ILE A 17 -9.76 7.08 12.15
C ILE A 17 -9.40 7.46 10.71
N PRO A 18 -9.41 8.74 10.34
CA PRO A 18 -8.98 9.14 8.99
C PRO A 18 -7.52 8.73 8.79
N LEU A 19 -7.22 8.11 7.66
CA LEU A 19 -5.87 7.67 7.24
C LEU A 19 -4.87 8.82 7.00
N ARG A 20 -5.16 10.01 7.47
CA ARG A 20 -4.18 11.10 7.50
C ARG A 20 -3.15 10.77 8.58
N PRO A 21 -1.85 10.73 8.22
CA PRO A 21 -0.80 10.48 9.21
C PRO A 21 -0.93 11.47 10.35
N THR A 22 -0.84 10.95 11.55
CA THR A 22 -0.88 11.79 12.76
C THR A 22 0.26 12.81 12.71
N GLN A 23 0.07 13.97 13.35
CA GLN A 23 1.13 15.00 13.45
C GLN A 23 2.49 14.44 13.92
N VAL A 24 2.45 13.40 14.75
CA VAL A 24 3.66 12.71 15.25
C VAL A 24 4.41 12.00 14.11
N GLN A 25 3.70 11.37 13.16
CA GLN A 25 4.32 10.73 12.01
C GLN A 25 4.90 11.76 11.04
N LYS A 26 4.19 12.87 10.81
CA LYS A 26 4.69 13.98 9.99
C LYS A 26 6.00 14.54 10.56
N ARG A 27 6.06 14.86 11.85
CA ARG A 27 7.28 15.36 12.52
C ARG A 27 8.46 14.39 12.41
N ARG A 28 8.24 13.09 12.56
CA ARG A 28 9.29 12.07 12.40
C ARG A 28 9.79 11.97 10.96
N SER A 29 8.92 12.11 9.99
CA SER A 29 9.28 12.12 8.57
C SER A 29 10.05 13.39 8.20
N GLU A 30 9.65 14.54 8.72
CA GLU A 30 10.35 15.82 8.56
C GLU A 30 11.76 15.78 9.16
N ALA A 31 11.92 15.18 10.34
CA ALA A 31 13.24 15.01 10.96
C ALA A 31 14.17 14.09 10.16
N LYS A 32 13.61 13.14 9.39
CA LYS A 32 14.35 12.18 8.57
C LYS A 32 14.68 12.72 7.18
N TRP A 33 13.72 13.37 6.52
CA TRP A 33 13.82 13.75 5.12
C TRP A 33 13.99 15.26 4.92
N GLY A 34 13.77 16.06 5.97
CA GLY A 34 13.71 17.51 5.90
C GLY A 34 12.31 18.03 5.58
N THR A 35 11.98 19.18 6.15
CA THR A 35 10.66 19.81 6.00
C THR A 35 10.33 20.10 4.54
N ASN A 36 11.28 20.68 3.79
CA ASN A 36 11.08 21.06 2.38
C ASN A 36 10.72 19.85 1.48
N VAL A 37 11.26 18.66 1.78
CA VAL A 37 10.94 17.42 1.03
C VAL A 37 9.54 16.93 1.37
N ILE A 38 9.18 16.95 2.65
CA ILE A 38 7.86 16.50 3.11
C ILE A 38 6.73 17.44 2.67
N GLU A 39 7.00 18.73 2.53
CA GLU A 39 6.05 19.72 2.01
C GLU A 39 5.68 19.49 0.54
N GLN A 40 6.56 18.87 -0.26
CA GLN A 40 6.25 18.48 -1.65
C GLN A 40 5.24 17.30 -1.72
N GLY A 41 4.92 16.71 -0.59
CA GLY A 41 4.05 15.54 -0.48
C GLY A 41 4.81 14.26 -0.12
N TYR A 42 4.08 13.28 0.33
CA TYR A 42 4.61 11.94 0.61
C TYR A 42 3.48 10.91 0.46
N CYS A 43 3.82 9.68 0.12
CA CYS A 43 2.87 8.58 0.05
C CYS A 43 3.20 7.51 1.10
N ILE A 44 2.18 6.76 1.54
CA ILE A 44 2.35 5.64 2.47
C ILE A 44 2.34 4.36 1.66
N ILE A 45 3.48 3.67 1.64
CA ILE A 45 3.63 2.37 0.97
C ILE A 45 3.92 1.30 2.02
N PRO A 46 3.16 0.19 2.05
CA PRO A 46 3.43 -0.90 2.98
C PRO A 46 4.81 -1.53 2.72
N ALA A 47 5.62 -1.68 3.77
CA ALA A 47 6.94 -2.31 3.65
C ALA A 47 6.85 -3.76 3.13
N LEU A 48 5.71 -4.42 3.32
CA LEU A 48 5.47 -5.77 2.82
C LEU A 48 5.53 -5.83 1.29
N LEU A 49 5.12 -4.79 0.57
CA LEU A 49 5.21 -4.74 -0.89
C LEU A 49 6.66 -4.93 -1.38
N PHE A 50 7.62 -4.27 -0.72
CA PHE A 50 9.04 -4.41 -1.06
C PHE A 50 9.58 -5.79 -0.67
N ARG A 51 9.23 -6.28 0.52
CA ARG A 51 9.70 -7.59 1.03
C ARG A 51 9.13 -8.75 0.22
N ALA A 52 7.89 -8.63 -0.24
CA ALA A 52 7.21 -9.65 -1.01
C ALA A 52 7.48 -9.55 -2.53
N GLN A 53 8.26 -8.59 -3.02
CA GLN A 53 8.49 -8.35 -4.44
C GLN A 53 8.83 -9.63 -5.22
N ARG A 54 9.78 -10.44 -4.70
CA ARG A 54 10.18 -11.70 -5.33
C ARG A 54 9.04 -12.73 -5.34
N ARG A 55 8.27 -12.83 -4.25
CA ARG A 55 7.12 -13.75 -4.12
C ARG A 55 5.98 -13.36 -5.06
N LEU A 56 5.78 -12.07 -5.27
CA LEU A 56 4.85 -11.52 -6.24
C LEU A 56 5.37 -11.62 -7.68
N GLY A 57 6.62 -12.02 -7.89
CA GLY A 57 7.24 -12.08 -9.22
C GLY A 57 7.34 -10.72 -9.91
N LEU A 58 7.40 -9.64 -9.16
CA LEU A 58 7.47 -8.27 -9.70
C LEU A 58 8.90 -7.92 -10.09
N SER A 59 9.10 -7.49 -11.34
CA SER A 59 10.34 -6.84 -11.75
C SER A 59 10.50 -5.48 -11.06
N ALA A 60 11.73 -4.95 -11.03
CA ALA A 60 11.99 -3.62 -10.48
C ALA A 60 11.16 -2.53 -11.18
N THR A 61 11.02 -2.62 -12.50
CA THR A 61 10.24 -1.66 -13.30
C THR A 61 8.74 -1.79 -13.03
N GLN A 62 8.22 -3.01 -12.86
CA GLN A 62 6.81 -3.22 -12.49
C GLN A 62 6.52 -2.66 -11.10
N LEU A 63 7.43 -2.87 -10.14
CA LEU A 63 7.31 -2.25 -8.82
C LEU A 63 7.31 -0.72 -8.92
N ALA A 64 8.23 -0.14 -9.71
CA ALA A 64 8.27 1.31 -9.92
C ALA A 64 6.96 1.85 -10.51
N VAL A 65 6.36 1.14 -11.49
CA VAL A 65 5.04 1.51 -12.04
C VAL A 65 3.94 1.46 -10.97
N ILE A 66 3.91 0.42 -10.14
CA ILE A 66 2.96 0.31 -9.02
C ILE A 66 3.13 1.49 -8.05
N LEU A 67 4.36 1.85 -7.71
CA LEU A 67 4.65 2.97 -6.80
C LEU A 67 4.20 4.30 -7.40
N GLN A 68 4.40 4.53 -8.70
CA GLN A 68 3.91 5.72 -9.40
C GLN A 68 2.38 5.79 -9.44
N ILE A 69 1.69 4.66 -9.52
CA ILE A 69 0.23 4.62 -9.44
C ILE A 69 -0.22 4.88 -8.00
N ALA A 70 0.40 4.24 -7.02
CA ALA A 70 0.04 4.33 -5.61
C ALA A 70 0.27 5.74 -5.03
N GLU A 71 1.21 6.51 -5.56
CA GLU A 71 1.44 7.91 -5.18
C GLU A 71 0.19 8.78 -5.41
N PHE A 72 -0.66 8.45 -6.38
CA PHE A 72 -1.93 9.14 -6.64
C PHE A 72 -3.11 8.59 -5.82
N TRP A 73 -2.88 7.60 -4.97
CA TRP A 73 -3.92 6.98 -4.14
C TRP A 73 -3.98 7.65 -2.76
N TRP A 74 -4.67 8.79 -2.70
CA TRP A 74 -4.77 9.61 -1.48
C TRP A 74 -6.01 9.30 -0.63
N ASP A 75 -7.05 8.75 -1.26
CA ASP A 75 -8.38 8.55 -0.71
C ASP A 75 -8.78 7.10 -0.95
N ASP A 76 -9.24 6.40 0.07
CA ASP A 76 -9.69 5.01 -0.02
C ASP A 76 -10.95 4.85 -0.87
N GLY A 77 -11.78 5.91 -0.96
CA GLY A 77 -12.99 5.96 -1.80
C GLY A 77 -12.74 6.29 -3.27
N LYS A 78 -11.49 6.62 -3.68
CA LYS A 78 -11.17 7.03 -5.04
C LYS A 78 -9.98 6.27 -5.60
N LEU A 79 -10.19 5.68 -6.77
CA LEU A 79 -9.10 5.01 -7.48
C LEU A 79 -8.07 6.02 -8.00
N PRO A 80 -6.76 5.74 -7.92
CA PRO A 80 -5.72 6.57 -8.53
C PRO A 80 -5.86 6.60 -10.06
N TRP A 81 -5.59 7.77 -10.68
CA TRP A 81 -5.72 7.94 -12.14
C TRP A 81 -4.57 8.71 -12.78
N PRO A 82 -3.31 8.37 -12.53
CA PRO A 82 -2.21 9.02 -13.22
C PRO A 82 -2.32 8.82 -14.74
N LYS A 83 -1.95 9.84 -15.51
CA LYS A 83 -1.79 9.67 -16.95
C LYS A 83 -0.60 8.74 -17.23
N LYS A 84 -0.72 7.87 -18.21
CA LYS A 84 0.39 6.98 -18.64
C LYS A 84 1.63 7.78 -19.06
N GLU A 85 1.42 8.95 -19.70
CA GLU A 85 2.46 9.90 -20.07
C GLU A 85 3.25 10.38 -18.84
N THR A 86 2.55 10.75 -17.74
CA THR A 86 3.18 11.18 -16.49
C THR A 86 4.06 10.05 -15.91
N VAL A 87 3.54 8.82 -15.88
CA VAL A 87 4.29 7.67 -15.37
C VAL A 87 5.50 7.37 -16.27
N ALA A 88 5.32 7.43 -17.60
CA ALA A 88 6.38 7.22 -18.58
C ALA A 88 7.52 8.25 -18.40
N HIS A 89 7.15 9.53 -18.32
CA HIS A 89 8.12 10.61 -18.15
C HIS A 89 8.91 10.48 -16.83
N ARG A 90 8.22 10.22 -15.71
CA ARG A 90 8.87 10.07 -14.40
C ARG A 90 9.81 8.88 -14.31
N LEU A 91 9.51 7.78 -15.03
CA LEU A 91 10.33 6.57 -15.05
C LEU A 91 11.36 6.54 -16.18
N ASN A 92 11.37 7.58 -17.03
CA ASN A 92 12.21 7.65 -18.24
C ASN A 92 12.05 6.40 -19.15
N ILE A 93 10.80 6.00 -19.40
CA ILE A 93 10.42 4.90 -20.27
C ILE A 93 9.33 5.34 -21.26
N SER A 94 9.10 4.59 -22.32
CA SER A 94 8.05 4.92 -23.26
C SER A 94 6.64 4.63 -22.70
N GLU A 95 5.63 5.37 -23.14
CA GLU A 95 4.23 5.10 -22.81
C GLU A 95 3.81 3.68 -23.22
N LYS A 96 4.32 3.19 -24.35
CA LYS A 96 4.08 1.82 -24.84
C LYS A 96 4.63 0.78 -23.85
N GLN A 97 5.76 1.08 -23.23
CA GLN A 97 6.33 0.22 -22.18
C GLN A 97 5.50 0.26 -20.91
N VAL A 98 5.01 1.43 -20.48
CA VAL A 98 4.06 1.54 -19.35
C VAL A 98 2.81 0.70 -19.63
N GLN A 99 2.22 0.82 -20.83
CA GLN A 99 1.04 0.04 -21.23
C GLN A 99 1.29 -1.47 -21.14
N ARG A 100 2.46 -1.94 -21.60
CA ARG A 100 2.83 -3.36 -21.52
C ARG A 100 2.97 -3.82 -20.09
N LEU A 101 3.67 -3.05 -19.24
CA LEU A 101 3.86 -3.38 -17.83
C LEU A 101 2.53 -3.42 -17.06
N VAL A 102 1.64 -2.45 -17.32
CA VAL A 102 0.29 -2.46 -16.71
C VAL A 102 -0.52 -3.66 -17.19
N ARG A 103 -0.45 -4.03 -18.48
CA ARG A 103 -1.13 -5.24 -18.99
C ARG A 103 -0.62 -6.50 -18.30
N ASP A 104 0.70 -6.63 -18.10
CA ASP A 104 1.28 -7.76 -17.38
C ASP A 104 0.80 -7.82 -15.94
N LEU A 105 0.67 -6.67 -15.26
CA LEU A 105 0.13 -6.58 -13.92
C LEU A 105 -1.37 -6.92 -13.87
N GLU A 106 -2.13 -6.57 -14.91
CA GLU A 106 -3.54 -6.96 -15.05
C GLU A 106 -3.69 -8.47 -15.25
N MET A 107 -2.89 -9.09 -16.11
CA MET A 107 -2.90 -10.54 -16.33
C MET A 107 -2.61 -11.32 -15.04
N ARG A 108 -1.85 -10.74 -14.13
CA ARG A 108 -1.57 -11.32 -12.79
C ARG A 108 -2.62 -10.96 -11.74
N GLY A 109 -3.62 -10.17 -12.09
CA GLY A 109 -4.68 -9.72 -11.20
C GLY A 109 -4.25 -8.70 -10.14
N TYR A 110 -3.08 -8.05 -10.28
CA TYR A 110 -2.60 -7.06 -9.32
C TYR A 110 -3.17 -5.68 -9.54
N VAL A 111 -3.47 -5.34 -10.78
CA VAL A 111 -4.02 -4.06 -11.20
C VAL A 111 -5.22 -4.32 -12.10
N ARG A 112 -6.24 -3.50 -12.02
CA ARG A 112 -7.35 -3.48 -12.96
C ARG A 112 -7.53 -2.05 -13.47
N ARG A 113 -7.54 -1.87 -14.79
CA ARG A 113 -7.87 -0.58 -15.40
C ARG A 113 -9.37 -0.36 -15.39
N VAL A 114 -9.79 0.80 -14.92
CA VAL A 114 -11.18 1.25 -14.92
C VAL A 114 -11.29 2.45 -15.84
N MET A 115 -12.12 2.31 -16.87
CA MET A 115 -12.36 3.39 -17.83
C MET A 115 -13.02 4.59 -17.13
N ARG A 116 -12.52 5.79 -17.39
CA ARG A 116 -13.13 7.04 -16.92
C ARG A 116 -13.67 7.81 -18.11
N VAL A 117 -14.94 8.18 -18.00
CA VAL A 117 -15.62 9.00 -18.99
C VAL A 117 -16.08 10.29 -18.33
N THR A 118 -15.83 11.41 -18.93
CA THR A 118 -16.30 12.74 -18.52
C THR A 118 -17.23 13.32 -19.57
N ARG A 119 -17.81 14.49 -19.30
CA ARG A 119 -18.62 15.21 -20.29
C ARG A 119 -17.87 15.49 -21.60
N HIS A 120 -16.54 15.51 -21.57
CA HIS A 120 -15.66 15.78 -22.72
C HIS A 120 -15.13 14.51 -23.37
N GLY A 121 -15.65 13.33 -23.01
CA GLY A 121 -15.24 12.05 -23.56
C GLY A 121 -14.37 11.21 -22.62
N GLN A 122 -13.68 10.22 -23.20
CA GLN A 122 -12.80 9.33 -22.45
C GLN A 122 -11.56 10.08 -21.99
N THR A 123 -11.21 9.90 -20.70
CA THR A 123 -10.01 10.44 -20.08
C THR A 123 -9.00 9.34 -19.74
N SER A 124 -7.96 9.69 -18.95
CA SER A 124 -7.03 8.68 -18.42
C SER A 124 -7.78 7.63 -17.60
N ASN A 125 -7.38 6.36 -17.71
CA ASN A 125 -7.94 5.29 -16.89
C ASN A 125 -7.62 5.52 -15.42
N ALA A 126 -8.51 5.05 -14.54
CA ALA A 126 -8.18 4.80 -13.15
C ALA A 126 -7.61 3.39 -13.01
N TYR A 127 -6.89 3.16 -11.91
CA TYR A 127 -6.22 1.90 -11.62
C TYR A 127 -6.72 1.38 -10.27
N ASP A 128 -7.31 0.21 -10.26
CA ASP A 128 -7.73 -0.47 -9.05
C ASP A 128 -6.62 -1.44 -8.62
N LEU A 129 -6.09 -1.23 -7.43
CA LEU A 129 -5.01 -2.03 -6.84
C LEU A 129 -5.53 -3.07 -5.83
N SER A 130 -6.85 -3.26 -5.73
CA SER A 130 -7.46 -4.18 -4.77
C SER A 130 -6.92 -5.61 -4.87
N GLY A 131 -6.64 -6.10 -6.08
CA GLY A 131 -6.04 -7.42 -6.28
C GLY A 131 -4.63 -7.54 -5.71
N LEU A 132 -3.80 -6.51 -5.84
CA LEU A 132 -2.49 -6.46 -5.20
C LEU A 132 -2.62 -6.42 -3.68
N VAL A 133 -3.56 -5.62 -3.16
CA VAL A 133 -3.82 -5.53 -1.71
C VAL A 133 -4.24 -6.89 -1.16
N ALA A 134 -5.20 -7.57 -1.80
CA ALA A 134 -5.63 -8.91 -1.41
C ALA A 134 -4.45 -9.89 -1.37
N LYS A 135 -3.58 -9.86 -2.39
CA LYS A 135 -2.42 -10.74 -2.44
C LYS A 135 -1.38 -10.44 -1.34
N LEU A 136 -1.20 -9.18 -0.99
CA LEU A 136 -0.36 -8.79 0.14
C LEU A 136 -0.97 -9.24 1.48
N GLN A 137 -2.29 -9.16 1.63
CA GLN A 137 -3.00 -9.64 2.83
C GLN A 137 -2.85 -11.15 3.01
N GLU A 138 -2.91 -11.94 1.93
CA GLU A 138 -2.65 -13.39 1.97
C GLU A 138 -1.22 -13.71 2.44
N LEU A 139 -0.23 -12.92 2.02
CA LEU A 139 1.17 -13.13 2.37
C LEU A 139 1.54 -12.60 3.77
N ALA A 140 0.77 -11.66 4.31
CA ALA A 140 1.10 -10.98 5.55
C ALA A 140 1.30 -11.92 6.77
N PRO A 141 0.49 -12.96 7.00
CA PRO A 141 0.68 -13.88 8.12
C PRO A 141 2.03 -14.60 8.04
N GLU A 142 2.41 -15.12 6.87
CA GLU A 142 3.67 -15.85 6.66
C GLU A 142 4.88 -14.94 6.98
N PHE A 143 4.85 -13.70 6.51
CA PHE A 143 5.91 -12.73 6.81
C PHE A 143 5.96 -12.33 8.29
N ALA A 144 4.80 -12.28 8.97
CA ALA A 144 4.73 -12.02 10.40
C ALA A 144 5.33 -13.16 11.21
N GLU A 145 5.01 -14.42 10.87
CA GLU A 145 5.59 -15.62 11.49
C GLU A 145 7.11 -15.69 11.30
N ALA A 146 7.58 -15.47 10.07
CA ALA A 146 9.01 -15.42 9.78
C ALA A 146 9.74 -14.34 10.58
N ALA A 147 9.14 -13.15 10.71
CA ALA A 147 9.69 -12.07 11.51
C ALA A 147 9.71 -12.40 13.02
N ALA A 148 8.66 -13.06 13.53
CA ALA A 148 8.59 -13.52 14.92
C ALA A 148 9.64 -14.59 15.21
N ALA A 149 9.81 -15.56 14.31
CA ALA A 149 10.83 -16.59 14.41
C ALA A 149 12.25 -15.97 14.43
N LYS A 150 12.53 -15.05 13.52
CA LYS A 150 13.80 -14.32 13.49
C LYS A 150 14.08 -13.58 14.80
N ARG A 151 13.09 -12.84 15.34
CA ARG A 151 13.23 -12.15 16.63
C ARG A 151 13.49 -13.10 17.78
N LYS A 152 12.89 -14.29 17.76
CA LYS A 152 13.10 -15.33 18.78
C LYS A 152 14.54 -15.84 18.74
N VAL A 153 15.10 -16.03 17.54
CA VAL A 153 16.49 -16.46 17.34
C VAL A 153 17.50 -15.39 17.75
N GLU A 154 17.22 -14.12 17.42
CA GLU A 154 18.12 -12.99 17.70
C GLU A 154 18.10 -12.54 19.16
N ARG A 155 17.12 -12.97 19.99
CA ARG A 155 17.10 -12.65 21.43
C ARG A 155 18.22 -13.40 22.16
N PRO A 156 18.99 -12.74 23.04
CA PRO A 156 19.97 -13.42 23.89
C PRO A 156 19.30 -14.55 24.66
N GLY A 157 19.81 -15.78 24.51
CA GLY A 157 19.23 -16.99 25.13
C GLY A 157 18.02 -17.58 24.40
N GLY A 158 17.60 -17.05 23.25
CA GLY A 158 16.42 -17.49 22.51
C GLY A 158 16.55 -18.89 21.89
N LEU A 159 17.77 -19.30 21.51
CA LEU A 159 18.11 -20.69 21.13
C LEU A 159 19.41 -21.08 21.80
N LYS A 160 19.43 -22.24 22.45
CA LYS A 160 20.70 -22.84 22.88
C LYS A 160 21.53 -23.13 21.62
N ARG A 161 22.73 -22.57 21.53
CA ARG A 161 23.71 -23.00 20.52
C ARG A 161 23.86 -24.51 20.67
N LYS A 162 23.57 -25.29 19.65
CA LYS A 162 24.03 -26.66 19.62
C LYS A 162 25.54 -26.59 19.75
N SER A 163 26.07 -27.08 20.86
CA SER A 163 27.52 -27.27 21.01
C SER A 163 27.92 -28.20 19.88
N ALA A 164 28.73 -27.70 18.96
CA ALA A 164 29.45 -28.54 18.02
C ALA A 164 30.46 -29.35 18.84
N TRP A 165 30.25 -30.63 18.91
CA TRP A 165 31.22 -31.64 19.26
C TRP A 165 31.61 -32.34 17.99
#